data_0d8c4b532c8c0e9af6f6cf0ffe84af5e
#
_entry.id   0d8c4b532c8c0e9af6f6cf0ffe84af5e
#
_cell.length_a   1.000
_cell.length_b   1.000
_cell.length_c   1.000
_cell.angle_alpha   90.00
_cell.angle_beta   90.00
_cell.angle_gamma   90.00
#
_symmetry.space_group_name_H-M   'P 1'
#
loop_
_entity.id
_entity.type
_entity.pdbx_description
1 polymer ?
#
loop_
_entity_poly.entity_id
_entity_poly.type
_entity_poly.pdbx_seq_one_letter_code
_entity_poly.pdbx_strand_id
1 'polypeptide(L)'
;MSRSKTETVAQMLQKQGLRVGVYHAGLSSARRDEAQNDFINDRVQIVCATIAFGMGIDKSNVRWVIHYNLPKSIESFYQEIGRAGRDGLPSDTLLFYSLADLILLTKFATESGQQGINLEKLQRMQQYAEADVCRRRILLSYFGETTTEDCGNCDVCKNPPQRFDGTVIVQKALSAIVRTEQQIGTSILVDILRGNNTPDVSEKGYQQLKTFGAGREVPARDWQDYLLQMLQLGYFEIAYNENNHLKITNSGSDVLFGRSQARLAVIRREESAPAKGRKKKPTIPVRELPLGLPNTESEELFEALRALRKRLADQEALPAYIVLSDKVLHLLSTARPTTMEAFGNISGIGEYKKKKYGKDFVELIRKYV
;
A
#
# COMPACT_ATOMS: atom_id res chain seq x y z
N MET A 1 -3.74 4.19 14.89
CA MET A 1 -4.59 3.46 15.89
C MET A 1 -4.32 4.05 17.27
N SER A 2 -5.34 4.23 18.13
CA SER A 2 -5.13 4.63 19.53
C SER A 2 -4.64 3.44 20.36
N ARG A 3 -3.99 3.71 21.51
CA ARG A 3 -3.51 2.67 22.44
C ARG A 3 -4.63 1.70 22.85
N SER A 4 -5.77 2.24 23.30
CA SER A 4 -6.94 1.45 23.69
C SER A 4 -7.49 0.60 22.53
N LYS A 5 -7.56 1.15 21.31
CA LYS A 5 -8.03 0.39 20.13
C LYS A 5 -7.06 -0.73 19.74
N THR A 6 -5.76 -0.53 19.94
CA THR A 6 -4.73 -1.57 19.73
C THR A 6 -4.96 -2.76 20.67
N GLU A 7 -5.20 -2.50 21.96
CA GLU A 7 -5.51 -3.53 22.95
C GLU A 7 -6.83 -4.25 22.66
N THR A 8 -7.88 -3.49 22.28
CA THR A 8 -9.20 -4.06 21.92
C THR A 8 -9.10 -5.01 20.74
N VAL A 9 -8.38 -4.63 19.68
CA VAL A 9 -8.18 -5.49 18.50
C VAL A 9 -7.39 -6.73 18.87
N ALA A 10 -6.33 -6.60 19.66
CA ALA A 10 -5.55 -7.73 20.12
C ALA A 10 -6.40 -8.73 20.94
N GLN A 11 -7.21 -8.25 21.87
CA GLN A 11 -8.13 -9.09 22.66
C GLN A 11 -9.17 -9.80 21.76
N MET A 12 -9.68 -9.12 20.76
CA MET A 12 -10.61 -9.71 19.78
C MET A 12 -9.97 -10.88 19.03
N LEU A 13 -8.73 -10.72 18.57
CA LEU A 13 -7.99 -11.77 17.87
C LEU A 13 -7.59 -12.92 18.80
N GLN A 14 -7.21 -12.63 20.04
CA GLN A 14 -6.91 -13.64 21.06
C GLN A 14 -8.14 -14.50 21.36
N LYS A 15 -9.33 -13.93 21.41
CA LYS A 15 -10.60 -14.68 21.57
C LYS A 15 -10.89 -15.64 20.42
N GLN A 16 -10.27 -15.43 19.25
CA GLN A 16 -10.32 -16.34 18.12
C GLN A 16 -9.22 -17.43 18.15
N GLY A 17 -8.47 -17.53 19.26
CA GLY A 17 -7.41 -18.53 19.41
C GLY A 17 -6.06 -18.16 18.81
N LEU A 18 -5.91 -16.91 18.30
CA LEU A 18 -4.65 -16.44 17.73
C LEU A 18 -3.67 -15.98 18.81
N ARG A 19 -2.37 -16.26 18.63
CA ARG A 19 -1.30 -15.77 19.50
C ARG A 19 -0.93 -14.34 19.11
N VAL A 20 -1.33 -13.37 19.92
CA VAL A 20 -1.24 -11.94 19.60
C VAL A 20 -0.47 -11.20 20.67
N GLY A 21 0.56 -10.46 20.26
CA GLY A 21 1.28 -9.47 21.07
C GLY A 21 0.68 -8.07 20.90
N VAL A 22 0.91 -7.22 21.89
CA VAL A 22 0.51 -5.80 21.89
C VAL A 22 1.75 -4.94 22.03
N TYR A 23 1.85 -3.87 21.22
CA TYR A 23 2.97 -2.93 21.29
C TYR A 23 2.53 -1.48 21.10
N HIS A 24 2.73 -0.64 22.08
CA HIS A 24 2.50 0.81 21.99
C HIS A 24 3.31 1.56 23.07
N ALA A 25 3.49 2.86 22.87
CA ALA A 25 4.31 3.71 23.73
C ALA A 25 3.79 3.84 25.18
N GLY A 26 2.58 3.38 25.48
CA GLY A 26 2.03 3.34 26.84
C GLY A 26 2.45 2.12 27.67
N LEU A 27 3.11 1.13 27.05
CA LEU A 27 3.66 -0.03 27.75
C LEU A 27 5.03 0.31 28.37
N SER A 28 5.38 -0.37 29.46
CA SER A 28 6.73 -0.32 30.02
C SER A 28 7.78 -0.83 29.01
N SER A 29 9.04 -0.42 29.17
CA SER A 29 10.14 -0.89 28.30
C SER A 29 10.19 -2.42 28.30
N ALA A 30 10.17 -3.05 29.48
CA ALA A 30 10.20 -4.50 29.61
C ALA A 30 9.09 -5.21 28.82
N ARG A 31 7.84 -4.72 28.87
CA ARG A 31 6.73 -5.29 28.08
C ARG A 31 6.87 -5.06 26.59
N ARG A 32 7.45 -3.95 26.18
CA ARG A 32 7.74 -3.70 24.76
C ARG A 32 8.81 -4.64 24.23
N ASP A 33 9.89 -4.84 25.01
CA ASP A 33 10.98 -5.74 24.66
C ASP A 33 10.49 -7.20 24.61
N GLU A 34 9.64 -7.61 25.54
CA GLU A 34 9.00 -8.92 25.56
C GLU A 34 8.16 -9.13 24.28
N ALA A 35 7.23 -8.22 23.97
CA ALA A 35 6.38 -8.32 22.79
C ALA A 35 7.20 -8.35 21.49
N GLN A 36 8.28 -7.59 21.41
CA GLN A 36 9.19 -7.59 20.27
C GLN A 36 9.93 -8.92 20.15
N ASN A 37 10.49 -9.42 21.24
CA ASN A 37 11.20 -10.69 21.29
C ASN A 37 10.28 -11.87 20.97
N ASP A 38 9.05 -11.85 21.46
CA ASP A 38 8.05 -12.88 21.16
C ASP A 38 7.68 -12.90 19.69
N PHE A 39 7.59 -11.73 19.04
CA PHE A 39 7.33 -11.65 17.60
C PHE A 39 8.54 -12.10 16.77
N ILE A 40 9.74 -11.68 17.12
CA ILE A 40 10.97 -12.07 16.43
C ILE A 40 11.17 -13.58 16.48
N ASN A 41 10.88 -14.20 17.63
CA ASN A 41 11.07 -15.64 17.88
C ASN A 41 9.84 -16.50 17.55
N ASP A 42 8.88 -15.99 16.77
CA ASP A 42 7.65 -16.71 16.37
C ASP A 42 6.79 -17.24 17.54
N ARG A 43 6.94 -16.70 18.75
CA ARG A 43 6.11 -17.04 19.90
C ARG A 43 4.69 -16.47 19.75
N VAL A 44 4.59 -15.30 19.12
CA VAL A 44 3.33 -14.70 18.67
C VAL A 44 3.29 -14.64 17.16
N GLN A 45 2.08 -14.81 16.59
CA GLN A 45 1.84 -14.80 15.15
C GLN A 45 1.54 -13.39 14.64
N ILE A 46 0.92 -12.59 15.50
CA ILE A 46 0.42 -11.25 15.15
C ILE A 46 0.88 -10.27 16.22
N VAL A 47 1.25 -9.08 15.81
CA VAL A 47 1.45 -7.95 16.73
C VAL A 47 0.47 -6.83 16.35
N CYS A 48 -0.40 -6.48 17.30
CA CYS A 48 -1.20 -5.27 17.20
C CYS A 48 -0.40 -4.10 17.77
N ALA A 49 -0.13 -3.11 16.94
CA ALA A 49 0.76 -2.03 17.32
C ALA A 49 0.29 -0.64 16.87
N THR A 50 0.77 0.37 17.57
CA THR A 50 0.81 1.75 17.05
C THR A 50 2.08 1.97 16.24
N ILE A 51 2.23 3.15 15.63
CA ILE A 51 3.41 3.57 14.83
C ILE A 51 4.75 3.31 15.57
N ALA A 52 4.73 3.24 16.91
CA ALA A 52 5.93 2.99 17.72
C ALA A 52 6.57 1.60 17.47
N PHE A 53 5.83 0.65 16.90
CA PHE A 53 6.32 -0.69 16.54
C PHE A 53 6.91 -0.70 15.14
N GLY A 54 8.04 -0.15 14.95
CA GLY A 54 8.52 -0.15 13.59
C GLY A 54 10.00 0.14 13.45
N MET A 55 10.53 1.02 14.25
CA MET A 55 11.95 1.34 14.20
C MET A 55 12.77 0.21 14.85
N GLY A 56 13.58 -0.48 14.03
CA GLY A 56 14.50 -1.52 14.53
C GLY A 56 13.97 -2.97 14.49
N ILE A 57 12.79 -3.25 13.94
CA ILE A 57 12.34 -4.64 13.75
C ILE A 57 12.87 -5.16 12.42
N ASP A 58 13.82 -6.08 12.53
CA ASP A 58 14.36 -6.81 11.40
C ASP A 58 13.88 -8.27 11.43
N LYS A 59 12.60 -8.49 11.11
CA LYS A 59 12.00 -9.80 10.91
C LYS A 59 11.73 -9.97 9.42
N SER A 60 12.43 -10.89 8.78
CA SER A 60 12.39 -11.06 7.33
C SER A 60 11.09 -11.71 6.83
N ASN A 61 10.48 -12.56 7.64
CA ASN A 61 9.35 -13.41 7.25
C ASN A 61 7.96 -12.84 7.62
N VAL A 62 7.80 -11.53 7.61
CA VAL A 62 6.48 -10.90 7.77
C VAL A 62 5.67 -11.12 6.49
N ARG A 63 4.53 -11.81 6.59
CA ARG A 63 3.66 -12.12 5.43
C ARG A 63 2.57 -11.08 5.22
N TRP A 64 2.12 -10.42 6.29
CA TRP A 64 1.03 -9.46 6.24
C TRP A 64 1.36 -8.18 6.97
N VAL A 65 1.06 -7.04 6.33
CA VAL A 65 1.00 -5.74 7.00
C VAL A 65 -0.42 -5.20 6.83
N ILE A 66 -1.14 -5.07 7.95
CA ILE A 66 -2.54 -4.65 7.94
C ILE A 66 -2.66 -3.28 8.61
N HIS A 67 -3.04 -2.28 7.83
CA HIS A 67 -3.39 -0.95 8.34
C HIS A 67 -4.86 -0.93 8.74
N TYR A 68 -5.13 -1.04 10.04
CA TYR A 68 -6.48 -1.00 10.59
C TYR A 68 -7.12 0.41 10.53
N ASN A 69 -6.32 1.44 10.36
CA ASN A 69 -6.73 2.83 10.15
C ASN A 69 -5.87 3.43 9.03
N LEU A 70 -6.40 4.49 8.41
CA LEU A 70 -5.66 5.25 7.40
C LEU A 70 -4.34 5.79 7.98
N PRO A 71 -3.18 5.57 7.37
CA PRO A 71 -1.93 6.25 7.70
C PRO A 71 -2.03 7.75 7.45
N LYS A 72 -1.22 8.53 8.14
CA LYS A 72 -1.21 9.99 8.02
C LYS A 72 -0.55 10.51 6.73
N SER A 73 0.25 9.68 6.06
CA SER A 73 0.97 10.03 4.84
C SER A 73 1.40 8.79 4.05
N ILE A 74 1.69 8.98 2.76
CA ILE A 74 2.20 7.92 1.88
C ILE A 74 3.59 7.45 2.36
N GLU A 75 4.44 8.34 2.84
CA GLU A 75 5.78 7.97 3.33
C GLU A 75 5.69 7.03 4.53
N SER A 76 4.81 7.33 5.50
CA SER A 76 4.57 6.44 6.65
C SER A 76 4.03 5.08 6.19
N PHE A 77 3.04 5.10 5.29
CA PHE A 77 2.49 3.89 4.70
C PHE A 77 3.56 3.04 4.01
N TYR A 78 4.37 3.66 3.15
CA TYR A 78 5.43 2.98 2.40
C TYR A 78 6.48 2.33 3.31
N GLN A 79 6.93 3.05 4.36
CA GLN A 79 7.84 2.49 5.36
C GLN A 79 7.25 1.30 6.11
N GLU A 80 5.95 1.34 6.39
CA GLU A 80 5.27 0.27 7.13
C GLU A 80 5.03 -0.96 6.25
N ILE A 81 4.57 -0.81 5.01
CA ILE A 81 4.42 -1.95 4.08
C ILE A 81 5.76 -2.58 3.68
N GLY A 82 6.84 -1.79 3.64
CA GLY A 82 8.20 -2.26 3.37
C GLY A 82 8.77 -3.23 4.41
N ARG A 83 8.02 -3.56 5.47
CA ARG A 83 8.37 -4.60 6.45
C ARG A 83 7.98 -5.99 5.99
N ALA A 84 7.03 -6.10 5.07
CA ALA A 84 6.57 -7.38 4.55
C ALA A 84 7.52 -7.92 3.47
N GLY A 85 7.71 -9.24 3.44
CA GLY A 85 8.41 -9.94 2.36
C GLY A 85 9.90 -9.65 2.20
N ARG A 86 10.60 -9.25 3.26
CA ARG A 86 12.05 -8.97 3.20
C ARG A 86 12.91 -10.18 2.82
N ASP A 87 12.35 -11.38 2.93
CA ASP A 87 12.98 -12.63 2.47
C ASP A 87 12.73 -12.94 0.99
N GLY A 88 12.02 -12.05 0.28
CA GLY A 88 11.69 -12.18 -1.14
C GLY A 88 10.52 -13.12 -1.43
N LEU A 89 9.83 -13.63 -0.40
CA LEU A 89 8.60 -14.42 -0.58
C LEU A 89 7.38 -13.50 -0.75
N PRO A 90 6.32 -13.99 -1.42
CA PRO A 90 5.06 -13.26 -1.53
C PRO A 90 4.54 -12.81 -0.16
N SER A 91 4.07 -11.57 -0.13
CA SER A 91 3.49 -10.96 1.06
C SER A 91 2.40 -9.99 0.64
N ASP A 92 1.40 -9.82 1.49
CA ASP A 92 0.26 -8.98 1.22
C ASP A 92 0.20 -7.78 2.16
N THR A 93 -0.34 -6.69 1.64
CA THR A 93 -0.64 -5.49 2.43
C THR A 93 -2.13 -5.17 2.30
N LEU A 94 -2.76 -4.88 3.43
CA LEU A 94 -4.18 -4.54 3.48
C LEU A 94 -4.35 -3.18 4.17
N LEU A 95 -5.10 -2.29 3.54
CA LEU A 95 -5.46 -1.00 4.08
C LEU A 95 -6.98 -0.91 4.25
N PHE A 96 -7.44 -0.75 5.50
CA PHE A 96 -8.81 -0.35 5.78
C PHE A 96 -8.94 1.17 5.70
N TYR A 97 -9.88 1.64 4.89
CA TYR A 97 -10.17 3.05 4.69
C TYR A 97 -11.56 3.39 5.22
N SER A 98 -11.67 4.46 6.00
CA SER A 98 -12.94 4.97 6.48
C SER A 98 -12.96 6.51 6.53
N LEU A 99 -14.12 7.09 6.25
CA LEU A 99 -14.31 8.53 6.36
C LEU A 99 -14.08 9.04 7.81
N ALA A 100 -14.40 8.23 8.81
CA ALA A 100 -14.16 8.58 10.21
C ALA A 100 -12.67 8.76 10.54
N ASP A 101 -11.81 7.90 9.95
CA ASP A 101 -10.35 8.05 10.10
C ASP A 101 -9.86 9.32 9.42
N LEU A 102 -10.37 9.64 8.24
CA LEU A 102 -10.02 10.85 7.51
C LEU A 102 -10.38 12.11 8.30
N ILE A 103 -11.61 12.19 8.84
CA ILE A 103 -12.05 13.32 9.67
C ILE A 103 -11.15 13.49 10.89
N LEU A 104 -10.82 12.40 11.58
CA LEU A 104 -9.95 12.43 12.75
C LEU A 104 -8.53 12.91 12.40
N LEU A 105 -7.95 12.41 11.31
CA LEU A 105 -6.61 12.78 10.86
C LEU A 105 -6.58 14.23 10.36
N THR A 106 -7.64 14.70 9.69
CA THR A 106 -7.78 16.12 9.29
C THR A 106 -7.75 17.03 10.52
N LYS A 107 -8.50 16.68 11.58
CA LYS A 107 -8.47 17.42 12.83
C LYS A 107 -7.05 17.49 13.41
N PHE A 108 -6.34 16.37 13.51
CA PHE A 108 -4.95 16.38 14.00
C PHE A 108 -3.99 17.17 13.12
N ALA A 109 -4.18 17.13 11.81
CA ALA A 109 -3.36 17.91 10.86
C ALA A 109 -3.58 19.41 11.03
N THR A 110 -4.83 19.85 11.22
CA THR A 110 -5.19 21.27 11.46
C THR A 110 -4.69 21.80 12.80
N GLU A 111 -4.64 20.98 13.84
CA GLU A 111 -4.13 21.35 15.17
C GLU A 111 -2.60 21.29 15.26
N SER A 112 -1.90 20.86 14.21
CA SER A 112 -0.44 20.74 14.21
C SER A 112 0.27 22.04 13.86
N GLY A 113 1.51 22.22 14.33
CA GLY A 113 2.35 23.39 13.98
C GLY A 113 2.75 23.46 12.49
N GLN A 114 2.45 22.42 11.69
CA GLN A 114 2.74 22.33 10.25
C GLN A 114 1.46 21.97 9.48
N GLN A 115 0.37 22.69 9.75
CA GLN A 115 -0.95 22.43 9.24
C GLN A 115 -0.98 22.19 7.71
N GLY A 116 -0.45 23.11 6.92
CA GLY A 116 -0.48 23.01 5.45
C GLY A 116 0.14 21.73 4.93
N ILE A 117 1.36 21.42 5.38
CA ILE A 117 2.10 20.23 4.95
C ILE A 117 1.38 18.95 5.38
N ASN A 118 0.86 18.89 6.59
CA ASN A 118 0.20 17.69 7.11
C ASN A 118 -1.15 17.42 6.43
N LEU A 119 -1.92 18.46 6.13
CA LEU A 119 -3.16 18.33 5.35
C LEU A 119 -2.89 17.82 3.94
N GLU A 120 -1.87 18.34 3.29
CA GLU A 120 -1.48 17.93 1.96
C GLU A 120 -1.04 16.47 1.91
N LYS A 121 -0.18 16.04 2.83
CA LYS A 121 0.22 14.64 2.96
C LYS A 121 -0.95 13.72 3.20
N LEU A 122 -1.92 14.14 4.04
CA LEU A 122 -3.14 13.38 4.29
C LEU A 122 -4.01 13.30 3.04
N GLN A 123 -4.15 14.40 2.29
CA GLN A 123 -4.89 14.41 1.03
C GLN A 123 -4.27 13.44 0.00
N ARG A 124 -2.94 13.37 -0.09
CA ARG A 124 -2.25 12.39 -0.94
C ARG A 124 -2.52 10.96 -0.52
N MET A 125 -2.53 10.68 0.77
CA MET A 125 -2.86 9.36 1.29
C MET A 125 -4.32 8.98 1.00
N GLN A 126 -5.24 9.92 1.10
CA GLN A 126 -6.64 9.74 0.70
C GLN A 126 -6.74 9.41 -0.79
N GLN A 127 -6.10 10.20 -1.64
CA GLN A 127 -6.07 9.99 -3.08
C GLN A 127 -5.53 8.60 -3.45
N TYR A 128 -4.48 8.15 -2.75
CA TYR A 128 -3.97 6.78 -2.92
C TYR A 128 -5.01 5.71 -2.55
N ALA A 129 -5.71 5.89 -1.43
CA ALA A 129 -6.70 4.92 -0.95
C ALA A 129 -7.93 4.82 -1.87
N GLU A 130 -8.34 5.94 -2.47
CA GLU A 130 -9.53 6.04 -3.33
C GLU A 130 -9.24 5.82 -4.83
N ALA A 131 -7.97 5.65 -5.22
CA ALA A 131 -7.58 5.63 -6.62
C ALA A 131 -8.07 4.40 -7.40
N ASP A 132 -8.39 4.62 -8.67
CA ASP A 132 -8.72 3.63 -9.69
C ASP A 132 -7.52 3.33 -10.63
N VAL A 133 -6.31 3.66 -10.20
CA VAL A 133 -5.04 3.46 -10.92
C VAL A 133 -4.18 2.48 -10.15
N CYS A 134 -3.28 1.78 -10.85
CA CYS A 134 -2.34 0.83 -10.23
C CYS A 134 -1.65 1.42 -9.01
N ARG A 135 -1.78 0.75 -7.85
CA ARG A 135 -1.22 1.21 -6.57
C ARG A 135 0.28 1.45 -6.62
N ARG A 136 1.01 0.58 -7.31
CA ARG A 136 2.48 0.73 -7.46
C ARG A 136 2.85 1.94 -8.29
N ARG A 137 2.12 2.21 -9.38
CA ARG A 137 2.38 3.41 -10.19
C ARG A 137 2.20 4.70 -9.40
N ILE A 138 1.18 4.76 -8.53
CA ILE A 138 0.96 5.92 -7.67
C ILE A 138 2.12 6.09 -6.68
N LEU A 139 2.57 5.00 -6.05
CA LEU A 139 3.71 5.05 -5.12
C LEU A 139 5.00 5.48 -5.83
N LEU A 140 5.31 4.90 -6.99
CA LEU A 140 6.50 5.25 -7.76
C LEU A 140 6.45 6.72 -8.20
N SER A 141 5.31 7.18 -8.75
CA SER A 141 5.11 8.58 -9.13
C SER A 141 5.27 9.54 -7.95
N TYR A 142 4.76 9.16 -6.77
CA TYR A 142 4.93 9.96 -5.55
C TYR A 142 6.40 10.15 -5.16
N PHE A 143 7.25 9.14 -5.39
CA PHE A 143 8.69 9.20 -5.11
C PHE A 143 9.54 9.63 -6.32
N GLY A 144 8.90 10.18 -7.36
CA GLY A 144 9.60 10.75 -8.53
C GLY A 144 10.00 9.73 -9.59
N GLU A 145 9.55 8.47 -9.48
CA GLU A 145 9.76 7.45 -10.51
C GLU A 145 8.55 7.39 -11.46
N THR A 146 8.81 7.37 -12.76
CA THR A 146 7.78 7.25 -13.79
C THR A 146 7.77 5.84 -14.38
N THR A 147 6.62 5.17 -14.35
CA THR A 147 6.40 3.90 -15.04
C THR A 147 5.08 3.93 -15.80
N THR A 148 5.09 3.36 -17.00
CA THR A 148 3.88 3.19 -17.82
C THR A 148 3.20 1.84 -17.58
N GLU A 149 3.90 0.88 -16.94
CA GLU A 149 3.41 -0.47 -16.73
C GLU A 149 2.66 -0.62 -15.41
N ASP A 150 1.53 -1.29 -15.46
CA ASP A 150 0.75 -1.69 -14.28
C ASP A 150 1.39 -2.92 -13.63
N CYS A 151 1.34 -3.01 -12.29
CA CYS A 151 2.07 -4.06 -11.56
C CYS A 151 1.44 -5.46 -11.67
N GLY A 152 0.22 -5.60 -12.20
CA GLY A 152 -0.51 -6.88 -12.31
C GLY A 152 -0.92 -7.53 -10.98
N ASN A 153 -0.51 -6.98 -9.83
CA ASN A 153 -0.66 -7.65 -8.53
C ASN A 153 -1.54 -6.91 -7.51
N CYS A 154 -1.73 -5.59 -7.62
CA CYS A 154 -2.57 -4.85 -6.68
C CYS A 154 -4.08 -5.12 -6.91
N ASP A 155 -4.90 -4.67 -5.96
CA ASP A 155 -6.37 -4.77 -6.02
C ASP A 155 -6.97 -4.18 -7.30
N VAL A 156 -6.46 -3.03 -7.74
CA VAL A 156 -6.89 -2.36 -8.99
C VAL A 156 -6.50 -3.17 -10.22
N CYS A 157 -5.27 -3.73 -10.26
CA CYS A 157 -4.83 -4.56 -11.39
C CYS A 157 -5.59 -5.89 -11.48
N LYS A 158 -5.92 -6.49 -10.33
CA LYS A 158 -6.71 -7.74 -10.27
C LYS A 158 -8.19 -7.53 -10.59
N ASN A 159 -8.72 -6.33 -10.32
CA ASN A 159 -10.10 -5.96 -10.62
C ASN A 159 -10.11 -4.57 -11.30
N PRO A 160 -9.65 -4.49 -12.55
CA PRO A 160 -9.46 -3.23 -13.23
C PRO A 160 -10.79 -2.49 -13.42
N PRO A 161 -10.83 -1.17 -13.21
CA PRO A 161 -11.99 -0.37 -13.52
C PRO A 161 -12.24 -0.37 -15.04
N GLN A 162 -13.49 -0.19 -15.42
CA GLN A 162 -13.80 0.07 -16.84
C GLN A 162 -13.12 1.38 -17.26
N ARG A 163 -12.41 1.35 -18.38
CA ARG A 163 -11.70 2.50 -18.92
C ARG A 163 -12.22 2.89 -20.29
N PHE A 164 -12.13 4.17 -20.61
CA PHE A 164 -12.47 4.74 -21.91
C PHE A 164 -11.32 5.59 -22.44
N ASP A 165 -11.39 5.94 -23.72
CA ASP A 165 -10.44 6.89 -24.32
C ASP A 165 -10.73 8.31 -23.79
N GLY A 166 -9.94 8.74 -22.83
CA GLY A 166 -10.00 10.05 -22.20
C GLY A 166 -9.03 11.07 -22.82
N THR A 167 -8.39 10.75 -23.95
CA THR A 167 -7.33 11.58 -24.55
C THR A 167 -7.75 13.03 -24.71
N VAL A 168 -8.95 13.29 -25.22
CA VAL A 168 -9.46 14.67 -25.41
C VAL A 168 -9.66 15.39 -24.09
N ILE A 169 -10.15 14.70 -23.05
CA ILE A 169 -10.32 15.27 -21.69
C ILE A 169 -8.95 15.66 -21.13
N VAL A 170 -7.96 14.78 -21.24
CA VAL A 170 -6.60 15.03 -20.78
C VAL A 170 -5.97 16.20 -21.56
N GLN A 171 -6.10 16.22 -22.88
CA GLN A 171 -5.58 17.31 -23.73
C GLN A 171 -6.18 18.67 -23.38
N LYS A 172 -7.48 18.75 -23.09
CA LYS A 172 -8.13 20.00 -22.63
C LYS A 172 -7.48 20.52 -21.34
N ALA A 173 -7.29 19.65 -20.37
CA ALA A 173 -6.68 20.02 -19.09
C ALA A 173 -5.22 20.43 -19.25
N LEU A 174 -4.41 19.63 -19.93
CA LEU A 174 -2.99 19.91 -20.13
C LEU A 174 -2.77 21.17 -20.99
N SER A 175 -3.61 21.39 -22.00
CA SER A 175 -3.59 22.63 -22.81
C SER A 175 -3.88 23.89 -21.96
N ALA A 176 -4.80 23.79 -21.00
CA ALA A 176 -5.07 24.89 -20.07
C ALA A 176 -3.88 25.16 -19.15
N ILE A 177 -3.25 24.10 -18.61
CA ILE A 177 -2.05 24.22 -17.78
C ILE A 177 -0.91 24.91 -18.53
N VAL A 178 -0.64 24.52 -19.79
CA VAL A 178 0.42 25.17 -20.60
C VAL A 178 0.08 26.65 -20.88
N ARG A 179 -1.16 26.95 -21.24
CA ARG A 179 -1.58 28.31 -21.60
C ARG A 179 -1.60 29.28 -20.42
N THR A 180 -1.60 28.76 -19.20
CA THR A 180 -1.47 29.53 -17.97
C THR A 180 -0.01 29.52 -17.45
N GLU A 181 0.96 29.21 -18.33
CA GLU A 181 2.39 29.16 -18.03
C GLU A 181 2.72 28.21 -16.85
N GLN A 182 1.84 27.21 -16.63
CA GLN A 182 1.97 26.26 -15.53
C GLN A 182 1.99 26.93 -14.14
N GLN A 183 1.26 28.04 -13.97
CA GLN A 183 1.21 28.85 -12.75
C GLN A 183 -0.19 28.83 -12.10
N ILE A 184 -0.90 27.74 -12.23
CA ILE A 184 -2.23 27.57 -11.64
C ILE A 184 -2.33 26.27 -10.83
N GLY A 185 -3.21 26.28 -9.82
CA GLY A 185 -3.63 25.10 -9.09
C GLY A 185 -4.88 24.45 -9.69
N THR A 186 -5.26 23.31 -9.12
CA THR A 186 -6.40 22.49 -9.61
C THR A 186 -7.73 23.23 -9.60
N SER A 187 -8.00 24.08 -8.60
CA SER A 187 -9.26 24.84 -8.50
C SER A 187 -9.45 25.79 -9.68
N ILE A 188 -8.42 26.62 -9.94
CA ILE A 188 -8.43 27.60 -11.06
C ILE A 188 -8.50 26.86 -12.40
N LEU A 189 -7.80 25.72 -12.54
CA LEU A 189 -7.89 24.90 -13.73
C LEU A 189 -9.32 24.43 -14.02
N VAL A 190 -10.03 23.95 -12.99
CA VAL A 190 -11.45 23.54 -13.13
C VAL A 190 -12.31 24.74 -13.54
N ASP A 191 -12.11 25.93 -12.97
CA ASP A 191 -12.85 27.14 -13.32
C ASP A 191 -12.61 27.54 -14.79
N ILE A 192 -11.37 27.52 -15.25
CA ILE A 192 -11.02 27.78 -16.67
C ILE A 192 -11.74 26.76 -17.58
N LEU A 193 -11.62 25.47 -17.31
CA LEU A 193 -12.21 24.43 -18.13
C LEU A 193 -13.74 24.51 -18.18
N ARG A 194 -14.35 24.86 -17.06
CA ARG A 194 -15.81 25.05 -16.95
C ARG A 194 -16.31 26.36 -17.55
N GLY A 195 -15.42 27.34 -17.72
CA GLY A 195 -15.75 28.70 -18.13
C GLY A 195 -16.40 29.50 -17.00
N ASN A 196 -16.00 29.24 -15.75
CA ASN A 196 -16.40 30.02 -14.58
C ASN A 196 -15.56 31.28 -14.50
N ASN A 197 -16.20 32.44 -14.52
CA ASN A 197 -15.50 33.72 -14.42
C ASN A 197 -15.37 34.14 -12.95
N THR A 198 -14.46 33.49 -12.23
CA THR A 198 -14.13 33.83 -10.84
C THR A 198 -13.20 35.04 -10.77
N PRO A 199 -13.07 35.72 -9.60
CA PRO A 199 -12.10 36.81 -9.43
C PRO A 199 -10.69 36.44 -9.88
N ASP A 200 -10.19 35.26 -9.46
CA ASP A 200 -8.84 34.79 -9.82
C ASP A 200 -8.65 34.59 -11.33
N VAL A 201 -9.72 34.12 -12.03
CA VAL A 201 -9.71 33.96 -13.49
C VAL A 201 -9.72 35.31 -14.20
N SER A 202 -10.54 36.26 -13.69
CA SER A 202 -10.69 37.58 -14.30
C SER A 202 -9.44 38.45 -14.13
N GLU A 203 -8.86 38.49 -12.93
CA GLU A 203 -7.69 39.28 -12.64
C GLU A 203 -6.48 38.90 -13.49
N LYS A 204 -6.32 37.61 -13.79
CA LYS A 204 -5.24 37.07 -14.62
C LYS A 204 -5.57 37.01 -16.12
N GLY A 205 -6.76 37.44 -16.53
CA GLY A 205 -7.17 37.48 -17.92
C GLY A 205 -7.40 36.09 -18.56
N TYR A 206 -7.58 35.05 -17.74
CA TYR A 206 -7.71 33.67 -18.22
C TYR A 206 -9.02 33.38 -18.98
N GLN A 207 -10.03 34.26 -18.85
CA GLN A 207 -11.26 34.22 -19.65
C GLN A 207 -11.01 34.40 -21.17
N GLN A 208 -9.84 34.95 -21.55
CA GLN A 208 -9.45 35.13 -22.96
C GLN A 208 -8.76 33.89 -23.56
N LEU A 209 -8.43 32.90 -22.76
CA LEU A 209 -7.77 31.69 -23.24
C LEU A 209 -8.70 30.86 -24.12
N LYS A 210 -8.17 30.25 -25.20
CA LYS A 210 -8.92 29.31 -26.03
C LYS A 210 -9.45 28.10 -25.26
N THR A 211 -8.88 27.81 -24.10
CA THR A 211 -9.30 26.72 -23.23
C THR A 211 -10.37 27.13 -22.23
N PHE A 212 -10.75 28.40 -22.18
CA PHE A 212 -11.82 28.86 -21.28
C PHE A 212 -13.17 28.31 -21.74
N GLY A 213 -13.78 27.49 -20.87
CA GLY A 213 -15.03 26.78 -21.17
C GLY A 213 -14.90 25.60 -22.12
N ALA A 214 -13.67 25.18 -22.47
CA ALA A 214 -13.46 24.04 -23.36
C ALA A 214 -13.93 22.69 -22.79
N GLY A 215 -14.21 22.62 -21.51
CA GLY A 215 -14.67 21.42 -20.79
C GLY A 215 -16.00 21.62 -20.07
N ARG A 216 -16.86 22.51 -20.55
CA ARG A 216 -18.17 22.81 -19.91
C ARG A 216 -19.10 21.61 -19.81
N GLU A 217 -19.00 20.67 -20.73
CA GLU A 217 -19.78 19.44 -20.78
C GLU A 217 -19.49 18.50 -19.61
N VAL A 218 -18.30 18.61 -18.99
CA VAL A 218 -17.92 17.79 -17.85
C VAL A 218 -18.27 18.52 -16.55
N PRO A 219 -19.03 17.91 -15.63
CA PRO A 219 -19.33 18.51 -14.32
C PRO A 219 -18.06 18.83 -13.52
N ALA A 220 -18.08 19.88 -12.70
CA ALA A 220 -16.91 20.27 -11.90
C ALA A 220 -16.36 19.13 -11.01
N ARG A 221 -17.26 18.33 -10.43
CA ARG A 221 -16.88 17.17 -9.63
C ARG A 221 -16.16 16.10 -10.45
N ASP A 222 -16.61 15.84 -11.67
CA ASP A 222 -15.99 14.87 -12.56
C ASP A 222 -14.63 15.36 -13.04
N TRP A 223 -14.48 16.67 -13.24
CA TRP A 223 -13.16 17.27 -13.48
C TRP A 223 -12.18 17.01 -12.34
N GLN A 224 -12.62 17.14 -11.09
CA GLN A 224 -11.77 16.84 -9.95
C GLN A 224 -11.30 15.38 -9.95
N ASP A 225 -12.22 14.45 -10.25
CA ASP A 225 -11.90 13.02 -10.34
C ASP A 225 -10.96 12.72 -11.53
N TYR A 226 -11.18 13.31 -12.70
CA TYR A 226 -10.27 13.15 -13.83
C TYR A 226 -8.90 13.79 -13.60
N LEU A 227 -8.82 14.95 -12.99
CA LEU A 227 -7.54 15.58 -12.61
C LEU A 227 -6.76 14.72 -11.63
N LEU A 228 -7.47 14.10 -10.68
CA LEU A 228 -6.85 13.13 -9.79
C LEU A 228 -6.28 11.94 -10.55
N GLN A 229 -7.03 11.34 -11.46
CA GLN A 229 -6.52 10.25 -12.30
C GLN A 229 -5.32 10.68 -13.15
N MET A 230 -5.36 11.87 -13.75
CA MET A 230 -4.26 12.41 -14.56
C MET A 230 -2.97 12.58 -13.72
N LEU A 231 -3.10 13.07 -12.49
CA LEU A 231 -1.99 13.20 -11.55
C LEU A 231 -1.42 11.82 -11.19
N GLN A 232 -2.27 10.85 -10.89
CA GLN A 232 -1.88 9.47 -10.56
C GLN A 232 -1.24 8.73 -11.74
N LEU A 233 -1.67 9.05 -12.97
CA LEU A 233 -1.09 8.53 -14.21
C LEU A 233 0.22 9.25 -14.59
N GLY A 234 0.59 10.29 -13.85
CA GLY A 234 1.81 11.03 -14.07
C GLY A 234 1.79 11.93 -15.29
N TYR A 235 0.62 12.44 -15.72
CA TYR A 235 0.54 13.40 -16.83
C TYR A 235 0.90 14.82 -16.41
N PHE A 236 0.75 15.15 -15.16
CA PHE A 236 1.27 16.37 -14.52
C PHE A 236 1.65 16.08 -13.06
N GLU A 237 2.41 16.95 -12.48
CA GLU A 237 2.80 16.94 -11.08
C GLU A 237 2.39 18.25 -10.39
N ILE A 238 2.41 18.27 -9.06
CA ILE A 238 2.14 19.48 -8.27
C ILE A 238 3.46 19.96 -7.69
N ALA A 239 3.86 21.17 -8.06
CA ALA A 239 5.01 21.86 -7.50
C ALA A 239 4.62 22.53 -6.17
N TYR A 240 4.78 21.79 -5.06
CA TYR A 240 4.39 22.25 -3.72
C TYR A 240 5.15 23.45 -3.22
N ASN A 241 6.40 23.58 -3.64
CA ASN A 241 7.26 24.74 -3.37
C ASN A 241 6.91 25.98 -4.21
N GLU A 242 6.01 25.83 -5.20
CA GLU A 242 5.56 26.89 -6.10
C GLU A 242 4.05 27.10 -6.00
N ASN A 243 3.51 27.31 -4.81
CA ASN A 243 2.08 27.54 -4.55
C ASN A 243 1.14 26.45 -5.11
N ASN A 244 1.58 25.20 -5.10
CA ASN A 244 0.83 24.05 -5.64
C ASN A 244 0.53 24.19 -7.15
N HIS A 245 1.42 24.81 -7.91
CA HIS A 245 1.28 24.94 -9.36
C HIS A 245 1.39 23.58 -10.05
N LEU A 246 0.63 23.42 -11.12
CA LEU A 246 0.60 22.21 -11.93
C LEU A 246 1.70 22.27 -13.01
N LYS A 247 2.57 21.27 -13.04
CA LYS A 247 3.65 21.14 -14.03
C LYS A 247 3.42 19.92 -14.89
N ILE A 248 3.54 20.09 -16.21
CA ILE A 248 3.38 18.97 -17.15
C ILE A 248 4.63 18.10 -17.17
N THR A 249 4.43 16.78 -17.13
CA THR A 249 5.50 15.80 -17.29
C THR A 249 5.77 15.47 -18.76
N ASN A 250 6.82 14.69 -19.02
CA ASN A 250 7.09 14.17 -20.37
C ASN A 250 5.92 13.32 -20.88
N SER A 251 5.35 12.43 -20.03
CA SER A 251 4.18 11.61 -20.37
C SER A 251 2.96 12.46 -20.68
N GLY A 252 2.74 13.55 -19.93
CA GLY A 252 1.69 14.51 -20.21
C GLY A 252 1.90 15.24 -21.55
N SER A 253 3.12 15.62 -21.84
CA SER A 253 3.49 16.22 -23.14
C SER A 253 3.20 15.29 -24.31
N ASP A 254 3.48 13.99 -24.18
CA ASP A 254 3.20 13.02 -25.22
C ASP A 254 1.69 12.89 -25.52
N VAL A 255 0.84 12.91 -24.47
CA VAL A 255 -0.62 12.93 -24.65
C VAL A 255 -1.09 14.26 -25.25
N LEU A 256 -0.58 15.39 -24.76
CA LEU A 256 -0.95 16.72 -25.23
C LEU A 256 -0.72 16.88 -26.74
N PHE A 257 0.41 16.40 -27.24
CA PHE A 257 0.78 16.49 -28.65
C PHE A 257 0.33 15.30 -29.52
N GLY A 258 -0.49 14.40 -28.94
CA GLY A 258 -1.07 13.26 -29.67
C GLY A 258 -0.09 12.13 -29.97
N ARG A 259 1.05 12.08 -29.31
CA ARG A 259 2.05 10.99 -29.43
C ARG A 259 1.65 9.74 -28.65
N SER A 260 0.79 9.90 -27.64
CA SER A 260 0.20 8.79 -26.89
C SER A 260 -1.27 9.03 -26.58
N GLN A 261 -2.02 7.94 -26.33
CA GLN A 261 -3.42 7.99 -25.92
C GLN A 261 -3.51 7.93 -24.39
N ALA A 262 -4.53 8.59 -23.81
CA ALA A 262 -4.82 8.53 -22.39
C ALA A 262 -6.07 7.71 -22.11
N ARG A 263 -5.96 6.71 -21.24
CA ARG A 263 -7.10 5.90 -20.78
C ARG A 263 -7.47 6.28 -19.37
N LEU A 264 -8.69 6.82 -19.21
CA LEU A 264 -9.27 7.19 -17.92
C LEU A 264 -10.27 6.14 -17.45
N ALA A 265 -10.36 5.94 -16.13
CA ALA A 265 -11.39 5.09 -15.55
C ALA A 265 -12.76 5.79 -15.60
N VAL A 266 -13.79 5.01 -15.87
CA VAL A 266 -15.19 5.49 -15.81
C VAL A 266 -15.53 5.82 -14.36
N ILE A 267 -15.98 7.04 -14.10
CA ILE A 267 -16.41 7.49 -12.79
C ILE A 267 -17.69 6.74 -12.43
N ARG A 268 -17.58 5.77 -11.49
CA ARG A 268 -18.75 5.08 -10.95
C ARG A 268 -19.26 5.87 -9.74
N ARG A 269 -20.46 6.38 -9.84
CA ARG A 269 -21.19 6.94 -8.69
C ARG A 269 -22.18 5.89 -8.21
N GLU A 270 -21.99 5.42 -6.96
CA GLU A 270 -23.11 4.80 -6.26
C GLU A 270 -24.15 5.90 -6.08
N GLU A 271 -25.31 5.75 -6.72
CA GLU A 271 -26.46 6.58 -6.42
C GLU A 271 -26.74 6.40 -4.92
N SER A 272 -26.55 7.48 -4.15
CA SER A 272 -26.90 7.49 -2.76
C SER A 272 -28.40 7.21 -2.67
N ALA A 273 -28.75 5.98 -2.32
CA ALA A 273 -30.12 5.60 -2.06
C ALA A 273 -30.70 6.60 -1.04
N PRO A 274 -31.93 7.10 -1.26
CA PRO A 274 -32.55 8.06 -0.35
C PRO A 274 -32.63 7.44 1.04
N ALA A 275 -32.16 8.18 2.02
CA ALA A 275 -32.15 7.78 3.42
C ALA A 275 -33.60 7.49 3.91
N LYS A 276 -34.02 6.23 3.80
CA LYS A 276 -35.22 5.70 4.45
C LYS A 276 -34.89 4.37 5.12
N GLY A 277 -34.89 4.39 6.44
CA GLY A 277 -35.08 3.19 7.25
C GLY A 277 -33.81 2.50 7.72
N ARG A 278 -33.50 2.67 9.00
CA ARG A 278 -32.69 1.75 9.80
C ARG A 278 -33.02 0.31 9.49
N LYS A 279 -32.22 -0.41 8.69
CA LYS A 279 -32.25 -1.89 8.67
C LYS A 279 -30.96 -2.46 8.18
N LYS A 280 -30.41 -3.40 9.00
CA LYS A 280 -29.41 -4.44 8.76
C LYS A 280 -28.03 -3.97 8.27
N LYS A 281 -27.04 -4.17 9.13
CA LYS A 281 -25.62 -4.18 8.77
C LYS A 281 -25.45 -4.98 7.47
N PRO A 282 -24.80 -4.43 6.45
CA PRO A 282 -24.40 -5.25 5.30
C PRO A 282 -23.43 -6.31 5.82
N THR A 283 -23.82 -7.55 5.78
CA THR A 283 -22.89 -8.67 5.78
C THR A 283 -22.08 -8.53 4.49
N ILE A 284 -20.89 -8.00 4.59
CA ILE A 284 -19.89 -8.09 3.55
C ILE A 284 -19.73 -9.61 3.35
N PRO A 285 -19.95 -10.15 2.13
CA PRO A 285 -19.59 -11.53 1.88
C PRO A 285 -18.10 -11.63 2.18
N VAL A 286 -17.74 -12.46 3.15
CA VAL A 286 -16.36 -12.85 3.36
C VAL A 286 -15.96 -13.58 2.08
N ARG A 287 -15.40 -12.83 1.15
CA ARG A 287 -14.73 -13.41 0.01
C ARG A 287 -13.56 -14.15 0.62
N GLU A 288 -13.59 -15.46 0.53
CA GLU A 288 -12.42 -16.27 0.84
C GLU A 288 -11.23 -15.62 0.14
N LEU A 289 -10.33 -15.06 0.93
CA LEU A 289 -9.04 -14.63 0.45
C LEU A 289 -8.42 -15.86 -0.20
N PRO A 290 -7.99 -15.82 -1.45
CA PRO A 290 -7.28 -16.94 -2.03
C PRO A 290 -5.97 -17.07 -1.26
N LEU A 291 -6.00 -17.89 -0.22
CA LEU A 291 -4.83 -18.57 0.29
C LEU A 291 -4.41 -19.49 -0.86
N GLY A 292 -3.61 -18.95 -1.77
CA GLY A 292 -2.92 -19.74 -2.77
C GLY A 292 -1.89 -20.60 -2.07
N LEU A 293 -2.34 -21.68 -1.49
CA LEU A 293 -1.49 -22.74 -0.95
C LEU A 293 -1.40 -23.84 -2.01
N PRO A 294 -0.21 -24.21 -2.46
CA PRO A 294 -0.03 -25.38 -3.30
C PRO A 294 0.05 -26.64 -2.44
N ASN A 295 -0.62 -27.68 -2.86
CA ASN A 295 -0.50 -29.11 -2.52
C ASN A 295 -0.23 -29.52 -1.06
N THR A 296 -1.18 -30.24 -0.47
CA THR A 296 -1.23 -30.74 0.91
C THR A 296 0.03 -31.49 1.40
N GLU A 297 0.70 -32.26 0.58
CA GLU A 297 1.92 -32.99 0.96
C GLU A 297 3.17 -32.09 1.12
N SER A 298 3.23 -30.98 0.40
CA SER A 298 4.29 -29.97 0.53
C SER A 298 4.12 -29.12 1.78
N GLU A 299 2.90 -28.96 2.26
CA GLU A 299 2.58 -28.18 3.46
C GLU A 299 2.96 -28.90 4.75
N GLU A 300 2.71 -30.21 4.83
CA GLU A 300 3.09 -31.01 6.00
C GLU A 300 4.60 -31.01 6.21
N LEU A 301 5.36 -31.21 5.14
CA LEU A 301 6.82 -31.12 5.19
C LEU A 301 7.29 -29.72 5.55
N PHE A 302 6.70 -28.68 4.98
CA PHE A 302 7.06 -27.30 5.30
C PHE A 302 6.85 -26.98 6.79
N GLU A 303 5.71 -27.37 7.37
CA GLU A 303 5.44 -27.14 8.80
C GLU A 303 6.38 -27.99 9.68
N ALA A 304 6.74 -29.19 9.28
CA ALA A 304 7.72 -30.01 9.99
C ALA A 304 9.12 -29.37 9.95
N LEU A 305 9.56 -28.86 8.79
CA LEU A 305 10.82 -28.12 8.64
C LEU A 305 10.82 -26.84 9.48
N ARG A 306 9.68 -26.14 9.54
CA ARG A 306 9.50 -24.95 10.35
C ARG A 306 9.59 -25.24 11.84
N ALA A 307 8.97 -26.33 12.29
CA ALA A 307 9.08 -26.81 13.68
C ALA A 307 10.49 -27.20 14.06
N LEU A 308 11.22 -27.91 13.17
CA LEU A 308 12.61 -28.26 13.36
C LEU A 308 13.49 -26.99 13.48
N ARG A 309 13.34 -26.07 12.52
CA ARG A 309 14.04 -24.79 12.55
C ARG A 309 13.85 -24.05 13.86
N LYS A 310 12.59 -23.97 14.35
CA LYS A 310 12.29 -23.31 15.61
C LYS A 310 13.00 -23.97 16.78
N ARG A 311 12.98 -25.29 16.88
CA ARG A 311 13.67 -26.04 17.93
C ARG A 311 15.17 -25.75 17.92
N LEU A 312 15.82 -25.75 16.75
CA LEU A 312 17.24 -25.46 16.60
C LEU A 312 17.58 -24.00 16.98
N ALA A 313 16.70 -23.07 16.59
CA ALA A 313 16.84 -21.65 16.94
C ALA A 313 16.71 -21.42 18.46
N ASP A 314 15.71 -22.06 19.10
CA ASP A 314 15.49 -21.96 20.55
C ASP A 314 16.68 -22.52 21.34
N GLN A 315 17.32 -23.61 20.87
CA GLN A 315 18.52 -24.18 21.48
C GLN A 315 19.72 -23.22 21.44
N GLU A 316 19.79 -22.37 20.44
CA GLU A 316 20.89 -21.42 20.26
C GLU A 316 20.53 -19.99 20.73
N ALA A 317 19.35 -19.79 21.25
CA ALA A 317 18.81 -18.46 21.60
C ALA A 317 18.86 -17.47 20.42
N LEU A 318 18.65 -17.96 19.18
CA LEU A 318 18.64 -17.17 17.96
C LEU A 318 17.23 -17.05 17.37
N PRO A 319 16.94 -15.96 16.63
CA PRO A 319 15.74 -15.88 15.82
C PRO A 319 15.69 -16.99 14.75
N ALA A 320 14.51 -17.60 14.57
CA ALA A 320 14.37 -18.77 13.69
C ALA A 320 14.82 -18.51 12.23
N TYR A 321 14.60 -17.32 11.71
CA TYR A 321 15.02 -16.96 10.34
C TYR A 321 16.53 -16.86 10.14
N ILE A 322 17.31 -16.75 11.22
CA ILE A 322 18.80 -16.78 11.17
C ILE A 322 19.28 -18.19 10.85
N VAL A 323 18.63 -19.22 11.39
CA VAL A 323 18.95 -20.62 11.09
C VAL A 323 18.73 -20.87 9.59
N LEU A 324 17.48 -20.76 9.12
CA LEU A 324 17.11 -20.79 7.71
C LEU A 324 15.94 -19.83 7.46
N SER A 325 15.97 -19.11 6.33
CA SER A 325 14.83 -18.25 5.94
C SER A 325 13.64 -19.09 5.48
N ASP A 326 12.43 -18.51 5.51
CA ASP A 326 11.23 -19.19 5.00
C ASP A 326 11.37 -19.56 3.52
N LYS A 327 12.05 -18.72 2.72
CA LYS A 327 12.38 -19.01 1.32
C LYS A 327 13.15 -20.31 1.18
N VAL A 328 14.15 -20.53 2.03
CA VAL A 328 14.94 -21.78 2.02
C VAL A 328 14.10 -22.96 2.44
N LEU A 329 13.21 -22.82 3.45
CA LEU A 329 12.30 -23.88 3.85
C LEU A 329 11.32 -24.28 2.72
N HIS A 330 10.81 -23.33 1.95
CA HIS A 330 10.00 -23.60 0.76
C HIS A 330 10.79 -24.34 -0.33
N LEU A 331 12.04 -23.92 -0.58
CA LEU A 331 12.88 -24.63 -1.52
C LEU A 331 13.17 -26.08 -1.06
N LEU A 332 13.41 -26.28 0.24
CA LEU A 332 13.61 -27.61 0.83
C LEU A 332 12.35 -28.49 0.75
N SER A 333 11.15 -27.94 1.03
CA SER A 333 9.90 -28.70 0.93
C SER A 333 9.57 -29.10 -0.50
N THR A 334 9.97 -28.30 -1.48
CA THR A 334 9.77 -28.58 -2.90
C THR A 334 10.83 -29.54 -3.46
N ALA A 335 12.11 -29.28 -3.20
CA ALA A 335 13.24 -30.05 -3.76
C ALA A 335 13.51 -31.37 -3.02
N ARG A 336 13.05 -31.49 -1.76
CA ARG A 336 13.20 -32.69 -0.89
C ARG A 336 14.59 -33.31 -0.93
N PRO A 337 15.67 -32.58 -0.63
CA PRO A 337 17.02 -33.13 -0.70
C PRO A 337 17.26 -34.20 0.37
N THR A 338 17.63 -35.41 -0.04
CA THR A 338 17.90 -36.56 0.84
C THR A 338 19.38 -36.78 1.15
N THR A 339 20.26 -35.96 0.56
CA THR A 339 21.70 -36.00 0.80
C THR A 339 22.24 -34.63 1.23
N MET A 340 23.37 -34.64 1.95
CA MET A 340 24.04 -33.41 2.39
C MET A 340 24.51 -32.54 1.22
N GLU A 341 24.85 -33.18 0.12
CA GLU A 341 25.29 -32.50 -1.10
C GLU A 341 24.12 -31.77 -1.75
N ALA A 342 22.99 -32.47 -1.98
CA ALA A 342 21.79 -31.87 -2.53
C ALA A 342 21.21 -30.75 -1.60
N PHE A 343 21.30 -30.92 -0.29
CA PHE A 343 20.94 -29.89 0.67
C PHE A 343 21.81 -28.64 0.51
N GLY A 344 23.13 -28.80 0.37
CA GLY A 344 24.07 -27.69 0.19
C GLY A 344 23.91 -26.93 -1.13
N ASN A 345 23.28 -27.54 -2.14
CA ASN A 345 23.02 -26.90 -3.44
C ASN A 345 21.77 -26.01 -3.43
N ILE A 346 21.01 -26.00 -2.35
CA ILE A 346 19.84 -25.13 -2.23
C ILE A 346 20.27 -23.67 -2.03
N SER A 347 19.77 -22.80 -2.86
CA SER A 347 20.08 -21.36 -2.79
C SER A 347 19.75 -20.78 -1.41
N GLY A 348 20.70 -20.11 -0.78
CA GLY A 348 20.60 -19.56 0.57
C GLY A 348 21.14 -20.47 1.68
N ILE A 349 21.70 -21.65 1.33
CA ILE A 349 22.43 -22.52 2.24
C ILE A 349 23.92 -22.42 1.93
N GLY A 350 24.64 -21.69 2.79
CA GLY A 350 26.10 -21.63 2.72
C GLY A 350 26.76 -22.79 3.50
N GLU A 351 28.06 -23.00 3.31
CA GLU A 351 28.84 -24.11 3.91
C GLU A 351 28.70 -24.17 5.44
N TYR A 352 28.64 -23.02 6.12
CA TYR A 352 28.41 -22.96 7.55
C TYR A 352 27.07 -23.60 7.97
N LYS A 353 25.98 -23.20 7.30
CA LYS A 353 24.63 -23.71 7.59
C LYS A 353 24.47 -25.18 7.20
N LYS A 354 25.08 -25.57 6.09
CA LYS A 354 25.14 -26.96 5.66
C LYS A 354 25.83 -27.84 6.69
N LYS A 355 26.99 -27.45 7.18
CA LYS A 355 27.73 -28.21 8.18
C LYS A 355 27.03 -28.27 9.53
N LYS A 356 26.42 -27.16 9.93
CA LYS A 356 25.84 -27.01 11.26
C LYS A 356 24.46 -27.65 11.40
N TYR A 357 23.57 -27.43 10.41
CA TYR A 357 22.15 -27.82 10.50
C TYR A 357 21.75 -28.89 9.47
N GLY A 358 22.54 -29.09 8.43
CA GLY A 358 22.17 -29.94 7.30
C GLY A 358 21.77 -31.34 7.68
N LYS A 359 22.44 -31.97 8.65
CA LYS A 359 22.14 -33.33 9.09
C LYS A 359 20.70 -33.43 9.60
N ASP A 360 20.28 -32.53 10.50
CA ASP A 360 18.94 -32.55 11.08
C ASP A 360 17.83 -32.35 10.04
N PHE A 361 18.06 -31.42 9.11
CA PHE A 361 17.09 -31.15 8.04
C PHE A 361 17.01 -32.31 7.04
N VAL A 362 18.13 -32.88 6.61
CA VAL A 362 18.14 -34.04 5.70
C VAL A 362 17.48 -35.26 6.34
N GLU A 363 17.76 -35.54 7.60
CA GLU A 363 17.12 -36.64 8.35
C GLU A 363 15.59 -36.46 8.46
N LEU A 364 15.14 -35.23 8.68
CA LEU A 364 13.71 -34.93 8.69
C LEU A 364 13.09 -35.13 7.31
N ILE A 365 13.69 -34.59 6.24
CA ILE A 365 13.19 -34.68 4.88
C ILE A 365 13.05 -36.14 4.44
N ARG A 366 14.01 -37.01 4.78
CA ARG A 366 13.96 -38.44 4.47
C ARG A 366 12.74 -39.18 5.02
N LYS A 367 12.09 -38.63 6.04
CA LYS A 367 10.86 -39.22 6.61
C LYS A 367 9.60 -38.91 5.78
N TYR A 368 9.73 -37.97 4.84
CA TYR A 368 8.65 -37.50 3.98
C TYR A 368 8.86 -37.84 2.49
N VAL A 369 9.90 -38.59 2.17
CA VAL A 369 10.22 -39.15 0.85
C VAL A 369 10.14 -40.66 0.90
#